data_b547d1ae05f8f4bd0f4a00dd5795eb93
#
_entry.id   b547d1ae05f8f4bd0f4a00dd5795eb93
#
_cell.length_a   1.000
_cell.length_b   1.000
_cell.length_c   1.000
_cell.angle_alpha   90.00
_cell.angle_beta   90.00
_cell.angle_gamma   90.00
#
_symmetry.space_group_name_H-M   'P 1'
#
loop_
_entity.id
_entity.type
_entity.pdbx_description
1 polymer ?
#
loop_
_entity_poly.entity_id
_entity_poly.type
_entity_poly.pdbx_seq_one_letter_code
_entity_poly.pdbx_strand_id
1 'polypeptide(L)'
;FSDKIKYQREQNHLTQKELAELVGVSQRAIAAYESSGTIARISTMRKLAHALNVSYDYLKHDEITDPSYGIEKMDYIDEVNGQLGEKGARDINEILEANRALFAGGELDEEAKDAFYQAVTKAYLSCKMEAKKTFGRKKKNTEMESDS
;
A
#
# COMPACT_ATOMS: atom_id res chain seq x y z
N PHE A 1 -9.01 -0.87 -14.04
CA PHE A 1 -9.26 -0.10 -12.81
C PHE A 1 -10.76 0.15 -12.59
N SER A 2 -11.43 0.79 -13.55
CA SER A 2 -12.83 1.18 -13.43
C SER A 2 -13.78 0.02 -13.10
N ASP A 3 -13.66 -1.07 -13.83
CA ASP A 3 -14.52 -2.25 -13.63
C ASP A 3 -14.26 -2.90 -12.27
N LYS A 4 -13.03 -2.90 -11.81
CA LYS A 4 -12.66 -3.45 -10.49
C LYS A 4 -13.25 -2.61 -9.35
N ILE A 5 -13.21 -1.29 -9.45
CA ILE A 5 -13.81 -0.39 -8.45
C ILE A 5 -15.31 -0.66 -8.33
N LYS A 6 -16.02 -0.65 -9.46
CA LYS A 6 -17.46 -0.90 -9.47
C LYS A 6 -17.82 -2.29 -8.93
N TYR A 7 -17.14 -3.31 -9.44
CA TYR A 7 -17.37 -4.69 -9.01
C TYR A 7 -17.15 -4.87 -7.51
N GLN A 8 -16.02 -4.41 -7.00
CA GLN A 8 -15.70 -4.56 -5.58
C GLN A 8 -16.62 -3.73 -4.68
N ARG A 9 -17.03 -2.55 -5.13
CA ARG A 9 -18.02 -1.75 -4.42
C ARG A 9 -19.34 -2.51 -4.26
N GLU A 10 -19.83 -3.10 -5.35
CA GLU A 10 -21.06 -3.89 -5.34
C GLU A 10 -20.93 -5.14 -4.47
N GLN A 11 -19.79 -5.83 -4.50
CA GLN A 11 -19.52 -6.99 -3.64
C GLN A 11 -19.52 -6.63 -2.16
N ASN A 12 -19.10 -5.41 -1.81
CA ASN A 12 -19.11 -4.91 -0.44
C ASN A 12 -20.45 -4.23 -0.07
N HIS A 13 -21.45 -4.31 -0.94
CA HIS A 13 -22.79 -3.72 -0.73
C HIS A 13 -22.77 -2.22 -0.44
N LEU A 14 -21.83 -1.49 -1.06
CA LEU A 14 -21.69 -0.05 -0.89
C LEU A 14 -22.31 0.71 -2.07
N THR A 15 -22.96 1.82 -1.77
CA THR A 15 -23.33 2.80 -2.79
C THR A 15 -22.11 3.63 -3.17
N GLN A 16 -22.16 4.33 -4.30
CA GLN A 16 -21.10 5.29 -4.68
C GLN A 16 -20.90 6.35 -3.61
N LYS A 17 -21.98 6.82 -3.01
CA LYS A 17 -21.94 7.81 -1.92
C LYS A 17 -21.22 7.27 -0.67
N GLU A 18 -21.56 6.05 -0.27
CA GLU A 18 -20.94 5.40 0.90
C GLU A 18 -19.45 5.18 0.67
N LEU A 19 -19.06 4.71 -0.51
CA LEU A 19 -17.65 4.54 -0.85
C LEU A 19 -16.92 5.89 -0.84
N ALA A 20 -17.55 6.93 -1.39
CA ALA A 20 -16.99 8.28 -1.40
C ALA A 20 -16.72 8.80 0.02
N GLU A 21 -17.65 8.57 0.94
CA GLU A 21 -17.52 8.95 2.36
C GLU A 21 -16.36 8.20 3.03
N LEU A 22 -16.23 6.89 2.79
CA LEU A 22 -15.15 6.08 3.34
C LEU A 22 -13.76 6.51 2.84
N VAL A 23 -13.68 6.91 1.61
CA VAL A 23 -12.41 7.29 0.95
C VAL A 23 -12.08 8.78 1.15
N GLY A 24 -13.08 9.60 1.45
CA GLY A 24 -12.90 11.04 1.63
C GLY A 24 -12.84 11.81 0.31
N VAL A 25 -13.56 11.35 -0.71
CA VAL A 25 -13.71 12.01 -2.00
C VAL A 25 -15.18 12.28 -2.30
N SER A 26 -15.49 13.04 -3.37
CA SER A 26 -16.85 13.28 -3.77
C SER A 26 -17.48 12.05 -4.43
N GLN A 27 -18.81 11.92 -4.36
CA GLN A 27 -19.52 10.88 -5.09
C GLN A 27 -19.26 10.99 -6.60
N ARG A 28 -19.13 12.20 -7.12
CA ARG A 28 -18.80 12.46 -8.52
C ARG A 28 -17.44 11.87 -8.90
N ALA A 29 -16.46 11.94 -8.00
CA ALA A 29 -15.15 11.32 -8.21
C ALA A 29 -15.27 9.79 -8.33
N ILE A 30 -16.03 9.15 -7.45
CA ILE A 30 -16.28 7.70 -7.54
C ILE A 30 -16.96 7.35 -8.86
N ALA A 31 -17.98 8.10 -9.26
CA ALA A 31 -18.66 7.89 -10.54
C ALA A 31 -17.69 8.01 -11.73
N ALA A 32 -16.77 8.97 -11.68
CA ALA A 32 -15.75 9.14 -12.72
C ALA A 32 -14.76 7.96 -12.76
N TYR A 33 -14.36 7.44 -11.60
CA TYR A 33 -13.49 6.27 -11.51
C TYR A 33 -14.15 5.02 -12.12
N GLU A 34 -15.45 4.89 -11.97
CA GLU A 34 -16.20 3.73 -12.47
C GLU A 34 -16.58 3.82 -13.94
N SER A 35 -16.70 5.00 -14.53
CA SER A 35 -17.30 5.17 -15.87
C SER A 35 -16.45 5.87 -16.92
N SER A 36 -15.58 6.80 -16.54
CA SER A 36 -14.89 7.66 -17.50
C SER A 36 -13.42 7.30 -17.74
N GLY A 37 -12.93 6.20 -17.18
CA GLY A 37 -11.53 5.79 -17.30
C GLY A 37 -10.57 6.67 -16.50
N THR A 38 -11.09 7.55 -15.65
CA THR A 38 -10.27 8.37 -14.76
C THR A 38 -9.60 7.48 -13.73
N ILE A 39 -8.28 7.62 -13.59
CA ILE A 39 -7.49 6.85 -12.63
C ILE A 39 -7.24 7.71 -11.38
N ALA A 40 -7.47 7.13 -10.20
CA ALA A 40 -7.24 7.81 -8.94
C ALA A 40 -5.74 8.03 -8.69
N ARG A 41 -5.41 9.09 -7.94
CA ARG A 41 -4.06 9.32 -7.42
C ARG A 41 -3.65 8.17 -6.51
N ILE A 42 -2.34 7.98 -6.32
CA ILE A 42 -1.79 6.89 -5.49
C ILE A 42 -2.41 6.88 -4.08
N SER A 43 -2.48 8.03 -3.42
CA SER A 43 -3.06 8.12 -2.07
C SER A 43 -4.53 7.75 -2.03
N THR A 44 -5.31 8.19 -3.01
CA THR A 44 -6.72 7.84 -3.13
C THR A 44 -6.90 6.37 -3.48
N MET A 45 -6.07 5.83 -4.35
CA MET A 45 -6.09 4.41 -4.71
C MET A 45 -5.81 3.52 -3.51
N ARG A 46 -4.89 3.90 -2.61
CA ARG A 46 -4.66 3.15 -1.36
C ARG A 46 -5.89 3.18 -0.44
N LYS A 47 -6.55 4.32 -0.34
CA LYS A 47 -7.79 4.44 0.45
C LYS A 47 -8.93 3.61 -0.15
N LEU A 48 -9.03 3.58 -1.49
CA LEU A 48 -9.98 2.72 -2.20
C LEU A 48 -9.69 1.24 -1.93
N ALA A 49 -8.45 0.83 -1.99
CA ALA A 49 -8.04 -0.54 -1.69
C ALA A 49 -8.47 -0.96 -0.28
N HIS A 50 -8.24 -0.11 0.71
CA HIS A 50 -8.69 -0.34 2.09
C HIS A 50 -10.20 -0.46 2.20
N ALA A 51 -10.93 0.52 1.65
CA ALA A 51 -12.38 0.55 1.72
C ALA A 51 -13.02 -0.68 1.05
N LEU A 52 -12.39 -1.20 0.00
CA LEU A 52 -12.87 -2.33 -0.79
C LEU A 52 -12.28 -3.68 -0.35
N ASN A 53 -11.40 -3.70 0.65
CA ASN A 53 -10.72 -4.91 1.14
C ASN A 53 -9.94 -5.66 0.05
N VAL A 54 -9.25 -4.91 -0.80
CA VAL A 54 -8.36 -5.45 -1.83
C VAL A 54 -7.00 -4.79 -1.73
N SER A 55 -5.98 -5.36 -2.39
CA SER A 55 -4.65 -4.76 -2.41
C SER A 55 -4.58 -3.59 -3.39
N TYR A 56 -3.64 -2.68 -3.13
CA TYR A 56 -3.28 -1.63 -4.08
C TYR A 56 -2.86 -2.21 -5.44
N ASP A 57 -2.07 -3.29 -5.42
CA ASP A 57 -1.59 -3.94 -6.65
C ASP A 57 -2.74 -4.49 -7.49
N TYR A 58 -3.76 -5.07 -6.85
CA TYR A 58 -4.96 -5.53 -7.55
C TYR A 58 -5.65 -4.40 -8.31
N LEU A 59 -5.80 -3.25 -7.68
CA LEU A 59 -6.45 -2.11 -8.32
C LEU A 59 -5.59 -1.48 -9.42
N LYS A 60 -4.28 -1.43 -9.21
CA LYS A 60 -3.35 -0.75 -10.11
C LYS A 60 -3.04 -1.56 -11.38
N HIS A 61 -2.97 -2.88 -11.27
CA HIS A 61 -2.55 -3.75 -12.36
C HIS A 61 -3.71 -4.57 -12.91
N ASP A 62 -4.09 -4.29 -14.15
CA ASP A 62 -5.22 -4.96 -14.81
C ASP A 62 -5.00 -6.45 -15.02
N GLU A 63 -3.73 -6.89 -15.14
CA GLU A 63 -3.36 -8.30 -15.28
C GLU A 63 -3.60 -9.12 -14.02
N ILE A 64 -3.71 -8.48 -12.86
CA ILE A 64 -4.04 -9.16 -11.60
C ILE A 64 -5.56 -9.26 -11.50
N THR A 65 -6.10 -10.45 -11.69
CA THR A 65 -7.54 -10.69 -11.73
C THR A 65 -8.13 -11.24 -10.43
N ASP A 66 -7.29 -11.77 -9.54
CA ASP A 66 -7.71 -12.33 -8.26
C ASP A 66 -7.84 -11.23 -7.19
N PRO A 67 -9.06 -10.96 -6.68
CA PRO A 67 -9.26 -9.93 -5.67
C PRO A 67 -8.51 -10.17 -4.35
N SER A 68 -8.14 -11.42 -4.06
CA SER A 68 -7.39 -11.77 -2.84
C SER A 68 -5.89 -11.53 -2.96
N TYR A 69 -5.40 -11.22 -4.18
CA TYR A 69 -3.98 -11.01 -4.42
C TYR A 69 -3.41 -9.91 -3.53
N GLY A 70 -2.35 -10.24 -2.81
CA GLY A 70 -1.58 -9.26 -2.04
C GLY A 70 -2.22 -8.81 -0.73
N ILE A 71 -3.37 -9.34 -0.34
CA ILE A 71 -4.05 -8.98 0.91
C ILE A 71 -3.15 -9.28 2.11
N GLU A 72 -2.41 -10.37 2.09
CA GLU A 72 -1.49 -10.79 3.17
C GLU A 72 -0.37 -9.78 3.43
N LYS A 73 -0.08 -8.91 2.48
CA LYS A 73 0.96 -7.87 2.60
C LYS A 73 0.43 -6.51 3.03
N MET A 74 -0.87 -6.29 2.95
CA MET A 74 -1.46 -4.95 3.09
C MET A 74 -1.10 -4.27 4.40
N ASP A 75 -1.22 -4.95 5.51
CA ASP A 75 -0.97 -4.37 6.83
C ASP A 75 0.48 -3.93 6.99
N TYR A 76 1.42 -4.71 6.45
CA TYR A 76 2.85 -4.38 6.48
C TYR A 76 3.19 -3.17 5.62
N ILE A 77 2.61 -3.11 4.42
CA ILE A 77 2.79 -1.96 3.51
C ILE A 77 2.21 -0.70 4.14
N ASP A 78 1.05 -0.79 4.76
CA ASP A 78 0.39 0.34 5.42
C ASP A 78 1.19 0.86 6.61
N GLU A 79 1.76 -0.04 7.41
CA GLU A 79 2.63 0.32 8.51
C GLU A 79 3.85 1.13 8.02
N VAL A 80 4.49 0.67 6.95
CA VAL A 80 5.62 1.36 6.34
C VAL A 80 5.19 2.70 5.74
N ASN A 81 4.05 2.73 5.06
CA ASN A 81 3.50 3.98 4.51
C ASN A 81 3.25 5.02 5.60
N GLY A 82 2.72 4.60 6.74
CA GLY A 82 2.48 5.49 7.88
C GLY A 82 3.75 6.11 8.46
N GLN A 83 4.87 5.40 8.41
CA GLN A 83 6.14 5.84 8.99
C GLN A 83 7.08 6.50 7.97
N LEU A 84 7.12 6.03 6.73
CA LEU A 84 8.09 6.43 5.71
C LEU A 84 7.46 7.01 4.45
N GLY A 85 6.13 7.04 4.35
CA GLY A 85 5.42 7.54 3.19
C GLY A 85 5.40 6.58 2.00
N GLU A 86 4.97 7.09 0.85
CA GLU A 86 4.72 6.30 -0.35
C GLU A 86 5.97 5.62 -0.91
N LYS A 87 7.11 6.27 -0.84
CA LYS A 87 8.38 5.66 -1.29
C LYS A 87 8.71 4.41 -0.49
N GLY A 88 8.59 4.50 0.83
CA GLY A 88 8.78 3.35 1.73
C GLY A 88 7.78 2.23 1.44
N ALA A 89 6.52 2.58 1.21
CA ALA A 89 5.48 1.62 0.87
C ALA A 89 5.80 0.85 -0.42
N ARG A 90 6.31 1.54 -1.43
CA ARG A 90 6.73 0.89 -2.69
C ARG A 90 7.93 -0.02 -2.47
N ASP A 91 8.92 0.43 -1.73
CA ASP A 91 10.13 -0.36 -1.46
C ASP A 91 9.79 -1.64 -0.72
N ILE A 92 9.00 -1.57 0.35
CA ILE A 92 8.62 -2.78 1.10
C ILE A 92 7.75 -3.72 0.26
N ASN A 93 6.86 -3.19 -0.57
CA ASN A 93 6.06 -4.03 -1.46
C ASN A 93 6.93 -4.80 -2.44
N GLU A 94 7.94 -4.17 -3.02
CA GLU A 94 8.89 -4.85 -3.91
C GLU A 94 9.67 -5.94 -3.19
N ILE A 95 10.12 -5.69 -1.97
CA ILE A 95 10.85 -6.67 -1.15
C ILE A 95 9.95 -7.87 -0.82
N LEU A 96 8.73 -7.63 -0.37
CA LEU A 96 7.79 -8.71 -0.02
C LEU A 96 7.38 -9.51 -1.26
N GLU A 97 7.15 -8.85 -2.39
CA GLU A 97 6.80 -9.50 -3.64
C GLU A 97 7.96 -10.35 -4.19
N ALA A 98 9.19 -9.88 -4.11
CA ALA A 98 10.38 -10.63 -4.52
C ALA A 98 10.55 -11.94 -3.73
N ASN A 99 10.10 -11.96 -2.48
CA ASN A 99 10.16 -13.14 -1.63
C ASN A 99 8.96 -14.07 -1.77
N ARG A 100 7.92 -13.65 -2.47
CA ARG A 100 6.71 -14.45 -2.69
C ARG A 100 7.01 -15.77 -3.41
N ALA A 101 7.92 -15.75 -4.38
CA ALA A 101 8.31 -16.94 -5.14
C ALA A 101 8.92 -18.03 -4.24
N LEU A 102 9.54 -17.66 -3.12
CA LEU A 102 10.11 -18.61 -2.16
C LEU A 102 9.03 -19.47 -1.49
N PHE A 103 7.80 -18.99 -1.47
CA PHE A 103 6.67 -19.67 -0.83
C PHE A 103 5.78 -20.43 -1.81
N ALA A 104 6.00 -20.24 -3.11
CA ALA A 104 5.18 -20.87 -4.16
C ALA A 104 5.27 -22.39 -4.17
N GLY A 105 6.32 -22.98 -3.58
CA GLY A 105 6.51 -24.42 -3.46
C GLY A 105 5.68 -25.10 -2.37
N GLY A 106 4.92 -24.35 -1.57
CA GLY A 106 4.05 -24.90 -0.52
C GLY A 106 4.77 -25.45 0.70
N GLU A 107 6.06 -25.13 0.88
CA GLU A 107 6.86 -25.61 2.02
C GLU A 107 6.57 -24.87 3.34
N LEU A 108 6.01 -23.66 3.27
CA LEU A 108 5.67 -22.87 4.44
C LEU A 108 4.16 -22.66 4.52
N ASP A 109 3.61 -22.79 5.73
CA ASP A 109 2.21 -22.48 5.99
C ASP A 109 1.97 -20.96 6.09
N GLU A 110 0.71 -20.55 6.19
CA GLU A 110 0.34 -19.13 6.24
C GLU A 110 0.92 -18.41 7.46
N GLU A 111 1.00 -19.09 8.60
CA GLU A 111 1.58 -18.54 9.83
C GLU A 111 3.07 -18.26 9.66
N ALA A 112 3.81 -19.18 9.02
CA ALA A 112 5.24 -19.01 8.75
C ALA A 112 5.50 -17.89 7.73
N LYS A 113 4.66 -17.75 6.72
CA LYS A 113 4.72 -16.65 5.73
C LYS A 113 4.50 -15.30 6.43
N ASP A 114 3.49 -15.20 7.28
CA ASP A 114 3.17 -13.98 8.01
C ASP A 114 4.32 -13.58 8.94
N ALA A 115 4.89 -14.53 9.68
CA ALA A 115 6.06 -14.31 10.54
C ALA A 115 7.26 -13.79 9.75
N PHE A 116 7.48 -14.32 8.53
CA PHE A 116 8.54 -13.87 7.64
C PHE A 116 8.31 -12.43 7.18
N TYR A 117 7.12 -12.10 6.71
CA TYR A 117 6.77 -10.74 6.28
C TYR A 117 6.92 -9.74 7.43
N GLN A 118 6.49 -10.13 8.63
CA GLN A 118 6.65 -9.31 9.82
C GLN A 118 8.12 -9.02 10.13
N ALA A 119 8.96 -10.04 10.10
CA ALA A 119 10.40 -9.91 10.37
C ALA A 119 11.10 -9.02 9.34
N VAL A 120 10.80 -9.20 8.05
CA VAL A 120 11.38 -8.40 6.95
C VAL A 120 10.94 -6.93 7.07
N THR A 121 9.66 -6.69 7.33
CA THR A 121 9.11 -5.34 7.49
C THR A 121 9.77 -4.62 8.67
N LYS A 122 9.91 -5.28 9.79
CA LYS A 122 10.55 -4.74 11.00
C LYS A 122 12.03 -4.41 10.74
N ALA A 123 12.75 -5.30 10.05
CA ALA A 123 14.16 -5.07 9.69
C ALA A 123 14.28 -3.86 8.74
N TYR A 124 13.42 -3.75 7.75
CA TYR A 124 13.39 -2.62 6.82
C TYR A 124 13.15 -1.30 7.54
N LEU A 125 12.14 -1.23 8.39
CA LEU A 125 11.82 -0.03 9.18
C LEU A 125 13.00 0.38 10.08
N SER A 126 13.62 -0.58 10.77
CA SER A 126 14.77 -0.32 11.65
C SER A 126 15.94 0.27 10.88
N CYS A 127 16.27 -0.30 9.72
CA CYS A 127 17.35 0.21 8.86
C CYS A 127 17.07 1.63 8.35
N LYS A 128 15.85 1.90 7.91
CA LYS A 128 15.46 3.22 7.38
C LYS A 128 15.39 4.28 8.46
N MET A 129 14.91 3.95 9.65
CA MET A 129 14.86 4.88 10.78
C MET A 129 16.25 5.25 11.27
N GLU A 130 17.18 4.29 11.32
CA GLU A 130 18.59 4.55 11.66
C GLU A 130 19.24 5.47 10.62
N ALA A 131 19.05 5.20 9.32
CA ALA A 131 19.57 6.04 8.24
C ALA A 131 19.01 7.47 8.33
N LYS A 132 17.72 7.62 8.61
CA LYS A 132 17.08 8.93 8.76
C LYS A 132 17.62 9.71 9.96
N LYS A 133 17.86 9.07 11.09
CA LYS A 133 18.50 9.68 12.25
C LYS A 133 19.91 10.17 11.93
N THR A 134 20.72 9.37 11.25
CA THR A 134 22.09 9.71 10.86
C THR A 134 22.12 10.91 9.91
N PHE A 135 21.30 10.91 8.87
CA PHE A 135 21.19 12.03 7.92
C PHE A 135 20.63 13.29 8.59
N GLY A 136 19.64 13.16 9.46
CA GLY A 136 19.09 14.28 10.21
C GLY A 136 20.13 14.97 11.10
N ARG A 137 20.98 14.22 11.78
CA ARG A 137 22.10 14.74 12.60
C ARG A 137 23.15 15.47 11.76
N LYS A 138 23.55 14.89 10.62
CA LYS A 138 24.51 15.51 9.70
C LYS A 138 23.98 16.83 9.14
N LYS A 139 22.72 16.89 8.76
CA LYS A 139 22.06 18.09 8.25
C LYS A 139 22.02 19.20 9.30
N LYS A 140 21.67 18.88 10.54
CA LYS A 140 21.67 19.84 11.65
C LYS A 140 23.05 20.38 11.95
N ASN A 141 24.07 19.53 11.95
CA ASN A 141 25.46 19.96 12.19
C ASN A 141 25.95 20.92 11.07
N THR A 142 25.60 20.65 9.81
CA THR A 142 25.95 21.51 8.67
C THR A 142 25.25 22.87 8.78
N GLU A 143 23.98 22.92 9.18
CA GLU A 143 23.26 24.18 9.40
C GLU A 143 23.82 24.97 10.56
N MET A 144 24.27 24.34 11.63
CA MET A 144 24.93 24.99 12.76
C MET A 144 26.30 25.56 12.38
N GLU A 145 27.09 24.89 11.56
CA GLU A 145 28.37 25.37 11.07
C GLU A 145 28.25 26.56 10.11
N SER A 146 27.15 26.64 9.35
CA SER A 146 26.91 27.74 8.40
C SER A 146 26.47 29.04 9.06
N ASP A 147 25.93 29.00 10.30
CA ASP A 147 25.48 30.16 11.08
C ASP A 147 26.59 30.75 11.95
N SER A 148 27.74 30.16 11.95
CA SER A 148 28.94 30.66 12.67
C SER A 148 29.96 31.30 11.72
#